data_4c7e674c284401fcbe22b5746f784fe3
#
_entry.id   4c7e674c284401fcbe22b5746f784fe3
#
_cell.length_a   1.000
_cell.length_b   1.000
_cell.length_c   1.000
_cell.angle_alpha   90.00
_cell.angle_beta   90.00
_cell.angle_gamma   90.00
#
_symmetry.space_group_name_H-M   'P 1'
#
loop_
_entity.id
_entity.type
_entity.pdbx_description
1 polymer ?
#
loop_
_entity_poly.entity_id
_entity_poly.type
_entity_poly.pdbx_seq_one_letter_code
_entity_poly.pdbx_strand_id
1 'polypeptide(L)'
;MKLQRKISLICSAVLVVIVLLMGGLLLLDAKQSIMDLTYQQSSDKQRSLTASFSTMANYYLEGKDSETVEYSLVKYCFSRFADSSCSLLKENEALYSFTELNLGAYPISSYEIQQFEENFAGRNYLITGGNVGIQNETYTVYVVEDITDVYGNVTRMIWRFILIGIIGILVGFMVTGLLVRRSLKPLTKLKSAAGRIAAGNYDERIEVLSHDEIGSLAADFNCMVEAVENHIDELTKTAERQRLFIGGVTHEFKTPLTTIILNADTLQNANLSEDETQTALFYIQRQCKWLERMIQKLLKLITLKQDIEIKKASVYRLFSSVEESTAETLRQRGICLVTDCKTDVLNIDADLVQSVLINLVDNASKASAPGQTVTMCAYDNVIEVSDCGTGIPQSEIDRIMEPFYVVDKSRSKKMGGNGLGLALVKEIICAHDANLTIESTMGVGTTFRIAFKP
;
A
#
# COMPACT_ATOMS: atom_id res chain seq x y z
N MET A 1 -8.52 -10.18 -13.96
CA MET A 1 -9.83 -10.34 -14.67
C MET A 1 -10.94 -10.98 -13.82
N LYS A 2 -10.63 -11.98 -13.01
CA LYS A 2 -11.68 -12.68 -12.21
C LYS A 2 -12.36 -11.79 -11.15
N LEU A 3 -11.60 -10.94 -10.41
CA LEU A 3 -12.15 -10.09 -9.34
C LEU A 3 -13.09 -8.99 -9.89
N GLN A 4 -12.65 -8.28 -10.94
CA GLN A 4 -13.45 -7.23 -11.58
C GLN A 4 -14.81 -7.76 -12.06
N ARG A 5 -14.81 -8.94 -12.73
CA ARG A 5 -16.06 -9.59 -13.19
C ARG A 5 -16.96 -10.00 -12.03
N LYS A 6 -16.39 -10.54 -10.95
CA LYS A 6 -17.17 -10.93 -9.75
C LYS A 6 -17.86 -9.72 -9.11
N ILE A 7 -17.11 -8.64 -8.87
CA ILE A 7 -17.68 -7.43 -8.26
C ILE A 7 -18.75 -6.83 -9.17
N SER A 8 -18.49 -6.68 -10.47
CA SER A 8 -19.49 -6.15 -11.43
C SER A 8 -20.74 -7.01 -11.45
N LEU A 9 -20.64 -8.33 -11.40
CA LEU A 9 -21.77 -9.27 -11.40
C LEU A 9 -22.59 -9.17 -10.11
N ILE A 10 -21.93 -9.07 -8.96
CA ILE A 10 -22.60 -8.91 -7.66
C ILE A 10 -23.37 -7.58 -7.62
N CYS A 11 -22.71 -6.47 -7.99
CA CYS A 11 -23.37 -5.17 -8.00
C CYS A 11 -24.55 -5.13 -8.98
N SER A 12 -24.42 -5.76 -10.16
CA SER A 12 -25.51 -5.85 -11.13
C SER A 12 -26.66 -6.73 -10.65
N ALA A 13 -26.37 -7.84 -9.96
CA ALA A 13 -27.39 -8.69 -9.36
C ALA A 13 -28.19 -7.96 -8.28
N VAL A 14 -27.52 -7.19 -7.41
CA VAL A 14 -28.18 -6.35 -6.38
C VAL A 14 -29.06 -5.29 -7.04
N LEU A 15 -28.60 -4.64 -8.09
CA LEU A 15 -29.37 -3.64 -8.82
C LEU A 15 -30.63 -4.24 -9.45
N VAL A 16 -30.55 -5.44 -10.05
CA VAL A 16 -31.70 -6.16 -10.59
C VAL A 16 -32.73 -6.46 -9.49
N VAL A 17 -32.28 -6.97 -8.35
CA VAL A 17 -33.17 -7.26 -7.21
C VAL A 17 -33.86 -6.00 -6.71
N ILE A 18 -33.15 -4.88 -6.59
CA ILE A 18 -33.75 -3.60 -6.15
C ILE A 18 -34.80 -3.13 -7.16
N VAL A 19 -34.49 -3.15 -8.47
CA VAL A 19 -35.45 -2.72 -9.50
C VAL A 19 -36.68 -3.59 -9.50
N LEU A 20 -36.55 -4.91 -9.35
CA LEU A 20 -37.69 -5.83 -9.31
C LEU A 20 -38.56 -5.64 -8.07
N LEU A 21 -37.93 -5.49 -6.88
CA LEU A 21 -38.66 -5.28 -5.63
C LEU A 21 -39.40 -3.94 -5.60
N MET A 22 -38.68 -2.84 -5.87
CA MET A 22 -39.29 -1.51 -5.87
C MET A 22 -40.36 -1.39 -6.97
N GLY A 23 -40.05 -1.94 -8.15
CA GLY A 23 -40.99 -1.89 -9.25
C GLY A 23 -42.23 -2.71 -9.01
N GLY A 24 -42.09 -3.90 -8.46
CA GLY A 24 -43.24 -4.74 -8.08
C GLY A 24 -44.15 -4.06 -7.05
N LEU A 25 -43.55 -3.45 -6.00
CA LEU A 25 -44.30 -2.71 -4.99
C LEU A 25 -45.07 -1.51 -5.57
N LEU A 26 -44.39 -0.70 -6.40
CA LEU A 26 -45.01 0.47 -7.03
C LEU A 26 -46.13 0.08 -7.99
N LEU A 27 -45.98 -1.02 -8.75
CA LEU A 27 -47.05 -1.50 -9.64
C LEU A 27 -48.26 -2.01 -8.88
N LEU A 28 -48.04 -2.72 -7.75
CA LEU A 28 -49.13 -3.17 -6.89
C LEU A 28 -49.90 -1.99 -6.27
N ASP A 29 -49.18 -1.02 -5.72
CA ASP A 29 -49.73 0.18 -5.11
C ASP A 29 -50.54 1.02 -6.14
N ALA A 30 -49.95 1.23 -7.32
CA ALA A 30 -50.61 1.96 -8.40
C ALA A 30 -51.86 1.25 -8.93
N LYS A 31 -51.81 -0.11 -9.06
CA LYS A 31 -52.99 -0.88 -9.45
C LYS A 31 -54.11 -0.71 -8.40
N GLN A 32 -53.77 -0.89 -7.12
CA GLN A 32 -54.75 -0.76 -6.03
C GLN A 32 -55.31 0.65 -5.99
N SER A 33 -54.51 1.69 -6.08
CA SER A 33 -54.93 3.09 -6.08
C SER A 33 -55.88 3.44 -7.23
N ILE A 34 -55.62 2.92 -8.45
CA ILE A 34 -56.51 3.13 -9.62
C ILE A 34 -57.83 2.41 -9.40
N MET A 35 -57.83 1.17 -8.89
CA MET A 35 -59.04 0.42 -8.62
C MET A 35 -59.90 1.07 -7.52
N ASP A 36 -59.27 1.45 -6.39
CA ASP A 36 -59.93 2.13 -5.28
C ASP A 36 -60.60 3.44 -5.74
N LEU A 37 -59.94 4.22 -6.58
CA LEU A 37 -60.47 5.44 -7.16
C LEU A 37 -61.70 5.13 -8.05
N THR A 38 -61.64 4.08 -8.88
CA THR A 38 -62.73 3.65 -9.75
C THR A 38 -63.97 3.22 -8.94
N TYR A 39 -63.73 2.40 -7.89
CA TYR A 39 -64.81 1.99 -6.96
C TYR A 39 -65.45 3.17 -6.25
N GLN A 40 -64.64 4.12 -5.77
CA GLN A 40 -65.13 5.31 -5.11
C GLN A 40 -65.97 6.19 -6.04
N GLN A 41 -65.50 6.42 -7.28
CA GLN A 41 -66.21 7.20 -8.29
C GLN A 41 -67.58 6.58 -8.63
N SER A 42 -67.63 5.25 -8.83
CA SER A 42 -68.85 4.54 -9.11
C SER A 42 -69.84 4.59 -7.93
N SER A 43 -69.32 4.47 -6.70
CA SER A 43 -70.10 4.59 -5.49
C SER A 43 -70.73 6.00 -5.29
N ASP A 44 -69.90 7.05 -5.54
CA ASP A 44 -70.36 8.43 -5.44
C ASP A 44 -71.36 8.79 -6.53
N LYS A 45 -71.28 8.24 -7.74
CA LYS A 45 -72.23 8.37 -8.82
C LYS A 45 -73.58 7.71 -8.41
N GLN A 46 -73.49 6.48 -7.90
CA GLN A 46 -74.71 5.76 -7.41
C GLN A 46 -75.39 6.52 -6.29
N ARG A 47 -74.62 7.04 -5.30
CA ARG A 47 -75.19 7.85 -4.19
C ARG A 47 -75.87 9.11 -4.71
N SER A 48 -75.21 9.85 -5.60
CA SER A 48 -75.78 11.08 -6.16
C SER A 48 -77.02 10.83 -6.97
N LEU A 49 -77.02 9.76 -7.80
CA LEU A 49 -78.19 9.33 -8.56
C LEU A 49 -79.36 8.95 -7.65
N THR A 50 -79.08 8.11 -6.66
CA THR A 50 -80.11 7.66 -5.70
C THR A 50 -80.70 8.81 -4.91
N ALA A 51 -79.88 9.75 -4.40
CA ALA A 51 -80.41 10.92 -3.67
C ALA A 51 -81.24 11.83 -4.54
N SER A 52 -80.81 12.11 -5.78
CA SER A 52 -81.59 12.95 -6.71
C SER A 52 -82.90 12.30 -7.11
N PHE A 53 -82.83 11.00 -7.41
CA PHE A 53 -84.01 10.20 -7.78
C PHE A 53 -85.05 10.12 -6.61
N SER A 54 -84.61 9.76 -5.42
CA SER A 54 -85.53 9.63 -4.25
C SER A 54 -86.16 10.95 -3.90
N THR A 55 -85.42 12.04 -3.94
CA THR A 55 -86.03 13.38 -3.67
C THR A 55 -87.08 13.74 -4.68
N MET A 56 -86.82 13.52 -5.96
CA MET A 56 -87.82 13.83 -7.02
C MET A 56 -89.02 12.90 -6.97
N ALA A 57 -88.76 11.60 -6.81
CA ALA A 57 -89.83 10.61 -6.76
C ALA A 57 -90.75 10.85 -5.58
N ASN A 58 -90.24 11.06 -4.37
CA ASN A 58 -91.10 11.35 -3.19
C ASN A 58 -91.88 12.65 -3.37
N TYR A 59 -91.35 13.68 -3.99
CA TYR A 59 -92.10 14.92 -4.27
C TYR A 59 -93.26 14.71 -5.22
N TYR A 60 -93.08 13.97 -6.33
CA TYR A 60 -94.19 13.77 -7.33
C TYR A 60 -95.17 12.71 -6.97
N LEU A 61 -94.85 11.78 -6.07
CA LEU A 61 -95.74 10.74 -5.60
C LEU A 61 -96.57 11.11 -4.35
N GLU A 62 -96.23 12.23 -3.73
CA GLU A 62 -96.97 12.71 -2.56
C GLU A 62 -98.48 12.91 -2.84
N GLY A 63 -99.38 12.12 -2.16
CA GLY A 63 -100.83 12.21 -2.30
C GLY A 63 -101.41 11.48 -3.51
N LYS A 64 -100.77 10.52 -4.14
CA LYS A 64 -101.25 9.69 -5.29
C LYS A 64 -101.38 8.22 -4.92
N ASP A 65 -102.60 7.68 -4.90
CA ASP A 65 -102.91 6.32 -4.45
C ASP A 65 -103.19 5.30 -5.59
N SER A 66 -102.68 5.53 -6.84
CA SER A 66 -102.90 4.62 -7.98
C SER A 66 -101.63 3.91 -8.39
N GLU A 67 -101.57 2.58 -8.26
CA GLU A 67 -100.40 1.73 -8.55
C GLU A 67 -99.89 1.88 -9.99
N THR A 68 -100.74 2.01 -11.02
CA THR A 68 -100.34 2.20 -12.43
C THR A 68 -99.67 3.56 -12.72
N VAL A 69 -100.15 4.60 -12.03
CA VAL A 69 -99.62 5.98 -12.10
C VAL A 69 -98.27 6.03 -11.40
N GLU A 70 -98.10 5.27 -10.34
CA GLU A 70 -96.86 5.19 -9.56
C GLU A 70 -95.71 4.63 -10.38
N TYR A 71 -95.87 3.52 -11.08
CA TYR A 71 -94.80 2.92 -11.95
C TYR A 71 -94.34 3.86 -13.08
N SER A 72 -95.30 4.52 -13.73
CA SER A 72 -94.97 5.44 -14.83
C SER A 72 -94.21 6.66 -14.34
N LEU A 73 -94.56 7.21 -13.16
CA LEU A 73 -93.96 8.35 -12.53
C LEU A 73 -92.52 8.00 -12.00
N VAL A 74 -92.39 6.85 -11.34
CA VAL A 74 -91.08 6.38 -10.86
C VAL A 74 -90.10 6.22 -12.00
N LYS A 75 -90.56 5.60 -13.09
CA LYS A 75 -89.72 5.44 -14.31
C LYS A 75 -89.33 6.83 -14.91
N TYR A 76 -90.26 7.75 -14.97
CA TYR A 76 -90.03 9.11 -15.43
C TYR A 76 -89.02 9.85 -14.53
N CYS A 77 -89.20 9.84 -13.25
CA CYS A 77 -88.31 10.49 -12.28
C CYS A 77 -86.90 9.93 -12.39
N PHE A 78 -86.78 8.61 -12.48
CA PHE A 78 -85.45 7.97 -12.66
C PHE A 78 -84.78 8.37 -13.97
N SER A 79 -85.52 8.35 -15.09
CA SER A 79 -84.97 8.68 -16.41
C SER A 79 -84.45 10.11 -16.53
N ARG A 80 -84.81 11.01 -15.64
CA ARG A 80 -84.33 12.41 -15.63
C ARG A 80 -82.91 12.53 -15.16
N PHE A 81 -82.42 11.58 -14.35
CA PHE A 81 -81.04 11.59 -13.79
C PHE A 81 -80.24 10.43 -14.29
N ALA A 82 -80.88 9.37 -14.80
CA ALA A 82 -80.21 8.20 -15.29
C ALA A 82 -79.61 8.43 -16.69
N ASP A 83 -78.35 7.99 -16.85
CA ASP A 83 -77.72 7.82 -18.14
C ASP A 83 -77.81 6.36 -18.59
N SER A 84 -77.12 6.01 -19.68
CA SER A 84 -77.05 4.65 -20.25
C SER A 84 -76.40 3.63 -19.34
N SER A 85 -75.68 4.07 -18.28
CA SER A 85 -75.01 3.19 -17.32
C SER A 85 -75.92 2.85 -16.12
N CYS A 86 -77.13 3.47 -15.98
CA CYS A 86 -77.98 3.36 -14.83
C CYS A 86 -79.13 2.42 -15.10
N SER A 87 -79.49 1.64 -14.09
CA SER A 87 -80.64 0.74 -14.11
C SER A 87 -81.47 0.80 -12.80
N LEU A 88 -82.78 0.65 -12.91
CA LEU A 88 -83.72 0.61 -11.80
C LEU A 88 -84.46 -0.72 -11.82
N LEU A 89 -84.48 -1.42 -10.69
CA LEU A 89 -85.19 -2.67 -10.52
C LEU A 89 -86.17 -2.56 -9.34
N LYS A 90 -87.28 -3.30 -9.44
CA LYS A 90 -88.20 -3.57 -8.29
C LYS A 90 -88.41 -5.09 -8.21
N GLU A 91 -88.21 -5.69 -7.05
CA GLU A 91 -88.32 -7.14 -6.83
C GLU A 91 -87.55 -8.00 -7.91
N ASN A 92 -86.38 -7.62 -8.32
CA ASN A 92 -85.55 -8.20 -9.38
C ASN A 92 -86.06 -8.03 -10.82
N GLU A 93 -87.17 -7.33 -11.07
CA GLU A 93 -87.66 -6.98 -12.38
C GLU A 93 -87.15 -5.61 -12.82
N ALA A 94 -86.65 -5.51 -14.05
CA ALA A 94 -86.09 -4.27 -14.56
C ALA A 94 -87.20 -3.30 -14.98
N LEU A 95 -87.35 -2.20 -14.27
CA LEU A 95 -88.24 -1.10 -14.63
C LEU A 95 -87.57 -0.17 -15.68
N TYR A 96 -86.32 0.01 -15.58
CA TYR A 96 -85.47 0.84 -16.45
C TYR A 96 -84.12 0.26 -16.52
N SER A 97 -83.65 -0.14 -17.74
CA SER A 97 -82.34 -0.69 -17.95
C SER A 97 -81.90 -0.54 -19.42
N PHE A 98 -80.67 -0.21 -19.63
CA PHE A 98 -79.98 -0.21 -20.94
C PHE A 98 -78.88 -1.26 -21.03
N THR A 99 -78.65 -2.02 -19.96
CA THR A 99 -77.60 -3.07 -19.99
C THR A 99 -78.24 -4.43 -20.33
N GLU A 100 -77.50 -5.26 -21.02
CA GLU A 100 -77.81 -6.66 -21.30
C GLU A 100 -77.48 -7.58 -20.11
N LEU A 101 -76.82 -7.05 -19.07
CA LEU A 101 -76.48 -7.79 -17.86
C LEU A 101 -77.75 -8.13 -17.03
N ASN A 102 -77.79 -9.35 -16.57
CA ASN A 102 -78.90 -9.77 -15.65
C ASN A 102 -78.60 -9.24 -14.24
N LEU A 103 -79.01 -8.00 -13.96
CA LEU A 103 -78.80 -7.35 -12.66
C LEU A 103 -79.51 -8.01 -11.50
N GLY A 104 -80.60 -8.78 -11.74
CA GLY A 104 -81.29 -9.59 -10.74
C GLY A 104 -80.39 -10.69 -10.13
N ALA A 105 -79.32 -11.06 -10.78
CA ALA A 105 -78.32 -12.00 -10.24
C ALA A 105 -77.45 -11.40 -9.09
N TYR A 106 -77.55 -10.06 -8.87
CA TYR A 106 -76.78 -9.35 -7.86
C TYR A 106 -77.67 -8.72 -6.80
N PRO A 107 -78.35 -9.50 -5.98
CA PRO A 107 -79.33 -8.98 -5.04
C PRO A 107 -78.69 -8.09 -3.97
N ILE A 108 -79.23 -6.90 -3.76
CA ILE A 108 -78.78 -5.98 -2.74
C ILE A 108 -79.62 -6.22 -1.48
N SER A 109 -79.01 -6.76 -0.43
CA SER A 109 -79.71 -7.15 0.79
C SER A 109 -79.77 -6.05 1.85
N SER A 110 -79.07 -4.93 1.67
CA SER A 110 -79.02 -3.82 2.62
C SER A 110 -79.18 -2.47 1.91
N TYR A 111 -79.32 -1.38 2.69
CA TYR A 111 -79.29 0.00 2.19
C TYR A 111 -77.81 0.47 1.96
N GLU A 112 -76.80 -0.38 2.26
CA GLU A 112 -75.41 -0.10 1.96
C GLU A 112 -75.13 -0.41 0.50
N ILE A 113 -74.21 0.39 -0.09
CA ILE A 113 -73.79 0.21 -1.47
C ILE A 113 -72.94 -1.08 -1.55
N GLN A 114 -73.30 -1.96 -2.47
CA GLN A 114 -72.58 -3.17 -2.78
C GLN A 114 -71.99 -3.05 -4.20
N GLN A 115 -70.80 -3.58 -4.38
CA GLN A 115 -70.10 -3.51 -5.63
C GLN A 115 -69.68 -4.92 -6.09
N PHE A 116 -69.87 -5.21 -7.34
CA PHE A 116 -69.55 -6.49 -7.96
C PHE A 116 -68.80 -6.25 -9.26
N GLU A 117 -67.79 -7.08 -9.53
CA GLU A 117 -67.13 -7.11 -10.83
C GLU A 117 -67.62 -8.30 -11.65
N GLU A 118 -67.92 -8.07 -12.91
CA GLU A 118 -68.40 -9.12 -13.82
C GLU A 118 -67.70 -8.99 -15.18
N ASN A 119 -67.30 -10.13 -15.73
CA ASN A 119 -66.79 -10.19 -17.09
C ASN A 119 -67.90 -10.70 -18.02
N PHE A 120 -68.42 -9.81 -18.83
CA PHE A 120 -69.48 -10.13 -19.80
C PHE A 120 -69.05 -9.78 -21.21
N ALA A 121 -69.18 -10.72 -22.12
CA ALA A 121 -68.81 -10.57 -23.53
C ALA A 121 -67.37 -10.07 -23.78
N GLY A 122 -66.40 -10.41 -22.85
CA GLY A 122 -65.02 -10.02 -22.96
C GLY A 122 -64.72 -8.60 -22.45
N ARG A 123 -65.69 -7.96 -21.81
CA ARG A 123 -65.54 -6.66 -21.13
C ARG A 123 -65.71 -6.82 -19.63
N ASN A 124 -65.01 -6.03 -18.86
CA ASN A 124 -65.11 -6.01 -17.40
C ASN A 124 -66.03 -4.87 -16.99
N TYR A 125 -67.05 -5.19 -16.23
CA TYR A 125 -68.03 -4.23 -15.72
C TYR A 125 -67.92 -4.16 -14.21
N LEU A 126 -68.03 -2.94 -13.66
CA LEU A 126 -68.26 -2.67 -12.26
C LEU A 126 -69.76 -2.37 -12.04
N ILE A 127 -70.38 -3.23 -11.31
CA ILE A 127 -71.84 -3.11 -10.95
C ILE A 127 -71.92 -2.57 -9.52
N THR A 128 -72.36 -1.35 -9.37
CA THR A 128 -72.55 -0.70 -8.07
C THR A 128 -74.03 -0.57 -7.79
N GLY A 129 -74.53 -1.27 -6.80
CA GLY A 129 -75.99 -1.29 -6.45
C GLY A 129 -76.28 -0.79 -5.05
N GLY A 130 -77.46 -0.20 -4.87
CA GLY A 130 -77.97 0.21 -3.56
C GLY A 130 -79.46 0.36 -3.55
N ASN A 131 -80.06 0.02 -2.44
CA ASN A 131 -81.50 0.10 -2.24
C ASN A 131 -81.95 1.52 -1.89
N VAL A 132 -83.12 1.91 -2.37
CA VAL A 132 -83.79 3.19 -2.08
C VAL A 132 -85.25 2.96 -1.77
N GLY A 133 -85.68 3.49 -0.68
CA GLY A 133 -87.12 3.49 -0.28
C GLY A 133 -87.83 4.68 -0.89
N ILE A 134 -88.92 4.44 -1.59
CA ILE A 134 -89.85 5.46 -2.10
C ILE A 134 -91.27 5.11 -1.62
N GLN A 135 -91.83 5.98 -0.77
CA GLN A 135 -93.04 5.67 -0.01
C GLN A 135 -92.88 4.34 0.78
N ASN A 136 -93.64 3.30 0.47
CA ASN A 136 -93.63 2.00 1.18
C ASN A 136 -92.93 0.89 0.33
N GLU A 137 -92.33 1.25 -0.82
CA GLU A 137 -91.78 0.31 -1.73
C GLU A 137 -90.24 0.46 -1.78
N THR A 138 -89.56 -0.65 -2.00
CA THR A 138 -88.05 -0.65 -2.14
C THR A 138 -87.72 -0.88 -3.59
N TYR A 139 -86.90 0.04 -4.10
CA TYR A 139 -86.29 -0.04 -5.44
C TYR A 139 -84.76 -0.23 -5.32
N THR A 140 -84.17 -0.91 -6.29
CA THR A 140 -82.75 -1.06 -6.32
C THR A 140 -82.17 -0.27 -7.51
N VAL A 141 -81.28 0.63 -7.22
CA VAL A 141 -80.58 1.46 -8.21
C VAL A 141 -79.23 0.86 -8.48
N TYR A 142 -78.96 0.52 -9.73
CA TYR A 142 -77.65 0.05 -10.17
C TYR A 142 -77.00 1.08 -11.09
N VAL A 143 -75.61 1.21 -10.94
CA VAL A 143 -74.70 1.88 -11.88
C VAL A 143 -73.79 0.81 -12.43
N VAL A 144 -73.75 0.66 -13.74
CA VAL A 144 -72.95 -0.33 -14.46
C VAL A 144 -71.90 0.41 -15.31
N GLU A 145 -70.70 0.32 -14.92
CA GLU A 145 -69.57 1.03 -15.62
C GLU A 145 -68.63 0.02 -16.28
N ASP A 146 -68.29 0.29 -17.55
CA ASP A 146 -67.26 -0.50 -18.25
C ASP A 146 -65.87 -0.10 -17.76
N ILE A 147 -65.22 -0.99 -17.04
CA ILE A 147 -63.88 -0.81 -16.49
C ILE A 147 -62.79 -1.50 -17.31
N THR A 148 -63.10 -1.94 -18.54
CA THR A 148 -62.17 -2.62 -19.42
C THR A 148 -60.95 -1.75 -19.76
N ASP A 149 -61.15 -0.45 -19.95
CA ASP A 149 -60.08 0.52 -20.21
C ASP A 149 -59.17 0.73 -18.97
N VAL A 150 -59.72 0.58 -17.77
CA VAL A 150 -58.94 0.65 -16.51
C VAL A 150 -57.93 -0.49 -16.48
N TYR A 151 -58.37 -1.72 -16.76
CA TYR A 151 -57.47 -2.88 -16.87
C TYR A 151 -56.48 -2.73 -18.01
N GLY A 152 -56.89 -2.17 -19.16
CA GLY A 152 -56.04 -1.84 -20.29
C GLY A 152 -54.92 -0.82 -19.91
N ASN A 153 -55.28 0.19 -19.12
CA ASN A 153 -54.33 1.19 -18.62
C ASN A 153 -53.29 0.57 -17.67
N VAL A 154 -53.74 -0.28 -16.74
CA VAL A 154 -52.86 -1.01 -15.83
C VAL A 154 -51.90 -1.90 -16.62
N THR A 155 -52.38 -2.64 -17.62
CA THR A 155 -51.51 -3.48 -18.47
C THR A 155 -50.51 -2.65 -19.26
N ARG A 156 -50.87 -1.51 -19.82
CA ARG A 156 -49.95 -0.59 -20.52
C ARG A 156 -48.90 -0.03 -19.56
N MET A 157 -49.28 0.27 -18.30
CA MET A 157 -48.37 0.75 -17.27
C MET A 157 -47.35 -0.33 -16.90
N ILE A 158 -47.77 -1.59 -16.77
CA ILE A 158 -46.84 -2.73 -16.53
C ILE A 158 -45.81 -2.85 -17.65
N TRP A 159 -46.25 -2.83 -18.92
CA TRP A 159 -45.32 -2.91 -20.06
C TRP A 159 -44.33 -1.74 -20.13
N ARG A 160 -44.77 -0.51 -19.86
CA ARG A 160 -43.86 0.65 -19.77
C ARG A 160 -42.85 0.47 -18.67
N PHE A 161 -43.28 -0.04 -17.52
CA PHE A 161 -42.39 -0.25 -16.38
C PHE A 161 -41.35 -1.32 -16.69
N ILE A 162 -41.73 -2.43 -17.32
CA ILE A 162 -40.82 -3.48 -17.75
C ILE A 162 -39.76 -2.90 -18.73
N LEU A 163 -40.19 -2.11 -19.72
CA LEU A 163 -39.28 -1.50 -20.69
C LEU A 163 -38.25 -0.56 -20.01
N ILE A 164 -38.74 0.33 -19.16
CA ILE A 164 -37.88 1.25 -18.38
C ILE A 164 -36.92 0.47 -17.49
N GLY A 165 -37.41 -0.58 -16.82
CA GLY A 165 -36.61 -1.44 -15.95
C GLY A 165 -35.48 -2.13 -16.72
N ILE A 166 -35.75 -2.69 -17.89
CA ILE A 166 -34.73 -3.32 -18.74
C ILE A 166 -33.66 -2.30 -19.17
N ILE A 167 -34.06 -1.12 -19.60
CA ILE A 167 -33.14 -0.04 -19.99
C ILE A 167 -32.28 0.37 -18.78
N GLY A 168 -32.90 0.57 -17.62
CA GLY A 168 -32.20 0.93 -16.37
C GLY A 168 -31.16 -0.11 -15.95
N ILE A 169 -31.52 -1.40 -16.05
CA ILE A 169 -30.59 -2.51 -15.76
C ILE A 169 -29.41 -2.52 -16.73
N LEU A 170 -29.64 -2.34 -18.03
CA LEU A 170 -28.57 -2.31 -19.05
C LEU A 170 -27.61 -1.12 -18.81
N VAL A 171 -28.15 0.06 -18.58
CA VAL A 171 -27.34 1.25 -18.26
C VAL A 171 -26.56 1.06 -16.96
N GLY A 172 -27.22 0.56 -15.92
CA GLY A 172 -26.58 0.28 -14.63
C GLY A 172 -25.45 -0.74 -14.75
N PHE A 173 -25.63 -1.81 -15.53
CA PHE A 173 -24.59 -2.79 -15.81
C PHE A 173 -23.39 -2.16 -16.54
N MET A 174 -23.64 -1.32 -17.55
CA MET A 174 -22.59 -0.62 -18.29
C MET A 174 -21.78 0.34 -17.41
N VAL A 175 -22.48 1.18 -16.61
CA VAL A 175 -21.88 2.15 -15.71
C VAL A 175 -21.06 1.45 -14.63
N THR A 176 -21.62 0.44 -13.97
CA THR A 176 -20.93 -0.35 -12.95
C THR A 176 -19.68 -1.01 -13.51
N GLY A 177 -19.78 -1.60 -14.71
CA GLY A 177 -18.64 -2.21 -15.37
C GLY A 177 -17.50 -1.23 -15.68
N LEU A 178 -17.83 -0.01 -16.12
CA LEU A 178 -16.85 1.05 -16.37
C LEU A 178 -16.19 1.56 -15.07
N LEU A 179 -16.98 1.81 -14.04
CA LEU A 179 -16.48 2.27 -12.73
C LEU A 179 -15.54 1.24 -12.09
N VAL A 180 -15.96 -0.03 -12.04
CA VAL A 180 -15.14 -1.12 -11.47
C VAL A 180 -13.83 -1.30 -12.25
N ARG A 181 -13.88 -1.21 -13.58
CA ARG A 181 -12.66 -1.29 -14.40
C ARG A 181 -11.70 -0.13 -14.11
N ARG A 182 -12.23 1.09 -13.99
CA ARG A 182 -11.41 2.28 -13.73
C ARG A 182 -10.78 2.23 -12.34
N SER A 183 -11.53 1.86 -11.31
CA SER A 183 -11.07 1.79 -9.91
C SER A 183 -10.04 0.65 -9.69
N LEU A 184 -10.16 -0.48 -10.38
CA LEU A 184 -9.26 -1.62 -10.18
C LEU A 184 -8.07 -1.68 -11.18
N LYS A 185 -7.98 -0.75 -12.14
CA LYS A 185 -6.86 -0.68 -13.08
C LYS A 185 -5.50 -0.47 -12.39
N PRO A 186 -5.36 0.39 -11.36
CA PRO A 186 -4.10 0.57 -10.64
C PRO A 186 -3.59 -0.71 -9.97
N LEU A 187 -4.47 -1.54 -9.40
CA LEU A 187 -4.07 -2.83 -8.80
C LEU A 187 -3.43 -3.80 -9.81
N THR A 188 -3.85 -3.75 -11.07
CA THR A 188 -3.22 -4.59 -12.10
C THR A 188 -1.83 -4.06 -12.48
N LYS A 189 -1.62 -2.74 -12.42
CA LYS A 189 -0.30 -2.12 -12.60
C LYS A 189 0.63 -2.49 -11.45
N LEU A 190 0.15 -2.39 -10.18
CA LEU A 190 0.89 -2.82 -8.98
C LEU A 190 1.35 -4.28 -9.10
N LYS A 191 0.45 -5.20 -9.47
CA LYS A 191 0.79 -6.60 -9.67
C LYS A 191 1.89 -6.80 -10.71
N SER A 192 1.82 -6.09 -11.84
CA SER A 192 2.81 -6.23 -12.91
C SER A 192 4.17 -5.63 -12.51
N ALA A 193 4.18 -4.50 -11.80
CA ALA A 193 5.39 -3.88 -11.27
C ALA A 193 6.06 -4.78 -10.23
N ALA A 194 5.28 -5.36 -9.30
CA ALA A 194 5.80 -6.33 -8.33
C ALA A 194 6.47 -7.54 -9.01
N GLY A 195 5.89 -8.02 -10.11
CA GLY A 195 6.50 -9.10 -10.90
C GLY A 195 7.81 -8.71 -11.56
N ARG A 196 7.95 -7.47 -12.03
CA ARG A 196 9.22 -6.97 -12.63
C ARG A 196 10.29 -6.73 -11.58
N ILE A 197 9.92 -6.20 -10.42
CA ILE A 197 10.84 -6.04 -9.28
C ILE A 197 11.34 -7.40 -8.80
N ALA A 198 10.48 -8.41 -8.70
CA ALA A 198 10.89 -9.77 -8.36
C ALA A 198 11.82 -10.41 -9.41
N ALA A 199 11.78 -9.93 -10.65
CA ALA A 199 12.70 -10.33 -11.73
C ALA A 199 14.01 -9.50 -11.75
N GLY A 200 14.21 -8.59 -10.79
CA GLY A 200 15.45 -7.81 -10.63
C GLY A 200 15.43 -6.42 -11.26
N ASN A 201 14.29 -5.93 -11.71
CA ASN A 201 14.18 -4.56 -12.23
C ASN A 201 13.63 -3.63 -11.13
N TYR A 202 14.51 -2.94 -10.43
CA TYR A 202 14.20 -2.08 -9.29
C TYR A 202 13.96 -0.61 -9.66
N ASP A 203 14.22 -0.19 -10.91
CA ASP A 203 14.06 1.21 -11.37
C ASP A 203 12.57 1.60 -11.54
N GLU A 204 11.67 0.64 -11.46
CA GLU A 204 10.27 0.87 -11.75
C GLU A 204 9.56 1.56 -10.59
N ARG A 205 8.81 2.63 -10.94
CA ARG A 205 7.94 3.35 -9.99
C ARG A 205 6.51 3.37 -10.49
N ILE A 206 5.58 3.37 -9.57
CA ILE A 206 4.15 3.45 -9.87
C ILE A 206 3.69 4.88 -9.66
N GLU A 207 3.02 5.40 -10.67
CA GLU A 207 2.43 6.74 -10.60
C GLU A 207 1.24 6.73 -9.63
N VAL A 208 1.29 7.59 -8.61
CA VAL A 208 0.20 7.77 -7.64
C VAL A 208 -0.86 8.66 -8.26
N LEU A 209 -1.92 8.06 -8.81
CA LEU A 209 -2.97 8.75 -9.57
C LEU A 209 -4.22 9.07 -8.74
N SER A 210 -4.35 8.53 -7.53
CA SER A 210 -5.51 8.72 -6.67
C SER A 210 -5.09 9.06 -5.23
N HIS A 211 -6.00 9.67 -4.48
CA HIS A 211 -5.81 10.03 -3.06
C HIS A 211 -6.63 9.11 -2.13
N ASP A 212 -7.01 7.94 -2.64
CA ASP A 212 -7.72 6.89 -1.91
C ASP A 212 -6.74 5.81 -1.38
N GLU A 213 -7.28 4.72 -0.84
CA GLU A 213 -6.52 3.60 -0.31
C GLU A 213 -5.61 2.96 -1.36
N ILE A 214 -5.99 3.04 -2.64
CA ILE A 214 -5.19 2.52 -3.76
C ILE A 214 -3.98 3.44 -4.03
N GLY A 215 -4.18 4.76 -3.90
CA GLY A 215 -3.10 5.74 -4.01
C GLY A 215 -2.09 5.60 -2.87
N SER A 216 -2.57 5.42 -1.62
CA SER A 216 -1.71 5.14 -0.47
C SER A 216 -0.91 3.85 -0.67
N LEU A 217 -1.55 2.78 -1.14
CA LEU A 217 -0.87 1.51 -1.43
C LEU A 217 0.22 1.67 -2.52
N ALA A 218 -0.01 2.51 -3.51
CA ALA A 218 0.99 2.79 -4.54
C ALA A 218 2.21 3.57 -3.97
N ALA A 219 1.97 4.50 -3.06
CA ALA A 219 3.02 5.23 -2.35
C ALA A 219 3.86 4.31 -1.46
N ASP A 220 3.20 3.48 -0.63
CA ASP A 220 3.85 2.51 0.26
C ASP A 220 4.68 1.50 -0.55
N PHE A 221 4.16 1.07 -1.71
CA PHE A 221 4.87 0.20 -2.63
C PHE A 221 6.16 0.86 -3.16
N ASN A 222 6.11 2.15 -3.55
CA ASN A 222 7.29 2.88 -4.00
C ASN A 222 8.35 3.03 -2.90
N CYS A 223 7.93 3.32 -1.65
CA CYS A 223 8.82 3.37 -0.49
C CYS A 223 9.50 2.01 -0.22
N MET A 224 8.75 0.92 -0.34
CA MET A 224 9.31 -0.43 -0.21
C MET A 224 10.37 -0.72 -1.30
N VAL A 225 10.09 -0.33 -2.56
CA VAL A 225 11.04 -0.51 -3.67
C VAL A 225 12.33 0.27 -3.44
N GLU A 226 12.22 1.53 -2.99
CA GLU A 226 13.38 2.36 -2.66
C GLU A 226 14.23 1.76 -1.53
N ALA A 227 13.59 1.23 -0.48
CA ALA A 227 14.29 0.56 0.60
C ALA A 227 15.03 -0.70 0.12
N VAL A 228 14.40 -1.50 -0.77
CA VAL A 228 15.03 -2.70 -1.36
C VAL A 228 16.21 -2.32 -2.25
N GLU A 229 16.07 -1.29 -3.11
CA GLU A 229 17.12 -0.79 -3.98
C GLU A 229 18.34 -0.33 -3.17
N ASN A 230 18.13 0.49 -2.13
CA ASN A 230 19.19 0.95 -1.23
C ASN A 230 19.91 -0.21 -0.54
N HIS A 231 19.16 -1.23 -0.11
CA HIS A 231 19.73 -2.40 0.56
C HIS A 231 20.57 -3.26 -0.39
N ILE A 232 20.12 -3.42 -1.64
CA ILE A 232 20.90 -4.14 -2.68
C ILE A 232 22.18 -3.38 -3.01
N ASP A 233 22.14 -2.06 -3.13
CA ASP A 233 23.32 -1.22 -3.38
C ASP A 233 24.35 -1.38 -2.24
N GLU A 234 23.88 -1.34 -0.98
CA GLU A 234 24.72 -1.55 0.20
C GLU A 234 25.35 -2.95 0.22
N LEU A 235 24.55 -4.00 -0.07
CA LEU A 235 25.06 -5.37 -0.18
C LEU A 235 26.09 -5.52 -1.29
N THR A 236 25.84 -4.90 -2.44
CA THR A 236 26.75 -4.94 -3.58
C THR A 236 28.08 -4.27 -3.25
N LYS A 237 28.04 -3.08 -2.64
CA LYS A 237 29.24 -2.37 -2.16
C LYS A 237 30.01 -3.19 -1.13
N THR A 238 29.30 -3.86 -0.23
CA THR A 238 29.91 -4.71 0.80
C THR A 238 30.57 -5.93 0.18
N ALA A 239 29.89 -6.60 -0.75
CA ALA A 239 30.45 -7.75 -1.49
C ALA A 239 31.68 -7.37 -2.30
N GLU A 240 31.66 -6.19 -2.93
CA GLU A 240 32.82 -5.69 -3.71
C GLU A 240 34.03 -5.39 -2.81
N ARG A 241 33.80 -4.72 -1.67
CA ARG A 241 34.87 -4.51 -0.66
C ARG A 241 35.45 -5.82 -0.17
N GLN A 242 34.60 -6.82 0.11
CA GLN A 242 35.03 -8.14 0.54
C GLN A 242 35.86 -8.86 -0.55
N ARG A 243 35.45 -8.75 -1.83
CA ARG A 243 36.20 -9.32 -2.96
C ARG A 243 37.57 -8.68 -3.11
N LEU A 244 37.66 -7.35 -3.03
CA LEU A 244 38.93 -6.62 -3.08
C LEU A 244 39.82 -7.00 -1.92
N PHE A 245 39.30 -7.15 -0.71
CA PHE A 245 40.02 -7.60 0.48
C PHE A 245 40.64 -8.99 0.26
N ILE A 246 39.83 -9.98 -0.16
CA ILE A 246 40.31 -11.35 -0.42
C ILE A 246 41.38 -11.35 -1.53
N GLY A 247 41.18 -10.57 -2.58
CA GLY A 247 42.15 -10.41 -3.67
C GLY A 247 43.50 -9.86 -3.17
N GLY A 248 43.48 -8.84 -2.31
CA GLY A 248 44.65 -8.27 -1.65
C GLY A 248 45.39 -9.27 -0.76
N VAL A 249 44.66 -9.99 0.10
CA VAL A 249 45.20 -11.05 0.96
C VAL A 249 45.93 -12.11 0.11
N THR A 250 45.27 -12.59 -0.94
CA THR A 250 45.81 -13.63 -1.81
C THR A 250 47.11 -13.17 -2.49
N HIS A 251 47.11 -11.95 -3.00
CA HIS A 251 48.29 -11.38 -3.65
C HIS A 251 49.47 -11.21 -2.70
N GLU A 252 49.23 -10.68 -1.50
CA GLU A 252 50.26 -10.45 -0.50
C GLU A 252 50.80 -11.75 0.12
N PHE A 253 50.04 -12.83 0.18
CA PHE A 253 50.53 -14.16 0.57
C PHE A 253 51.35 -14.84 -0.53
N LYS A 254 50.98 -14.69 -1.79
CA LYS A 254 51.63 -15.36 -2.91
C LYS A 254 53.12 -14.99 -2.99
N THR A 255 53.46 -13.73 -2.83
CA THR A 255 54.83 -13.23 -2.98
C THR A 255 55.83 -13.87 -1.98
N PRO A 256 55.59 -13.83 -0.63
CA PRO A 256 56.51 -14.43 0.33
C PRO A 256 56.54 -15.95 0.21
N LEU A 257 55.39 -16.62 -0.05
CA LEU A 257 55.36 -18.06 -0.28
C LEU A 257 56.21 -18.46 -1.48
N THR A 258 56.10 -17.75 -2.59
CA THR A 258 56.96 -18.02 -3.76
C THR A 258 58.43 -17.85 -3.43
N THR A 259 58.79 -16.80 -2.63
CA THR A 259 60.19 -16.59 -2.20
C THR A 259 60.67 -17.71 -1.29
N ILE A 260 59.83 -18.19 -0.36
CA ILE A 260 60.19 -19.32 0.52
C ILE A 260 60.41 -20.58 -0.30
N ILE A 261 59.48 -20.91 -1.20
CA ILE A 261 59.59 -22.10 -2.08
C ILE A 261 60.84 -22.03 -2.92
N LEU A 262 61.10 -20.91 -3.59
CA LEU A 262 62.30 -20.75 -4.45
C LEU A 262 63.60 -20.94 -3.68
N ASN A 263 63.71 -20.32 -2.47
CA ASN A 263 64.93 -20.49 -1.66
C ASN A 263 65.05 -21.93 -1.10
N ALA A 264 63.96 -22.56 -0.75
CA ALA A 264 63.94 -23.96 -0.32
C ALA A 264 64.33 -24.90 -1.45
N ASP A 265 63.82 -24.72 -2.67
CA ASP A 265 64.20 -25.49 -3.86
C ASP A 265 65.68 -25.30 -4.20
N THR A 266 66.16 -24.06 -4.04
CA THR A 266 67.64 -23.76 -4.27
C THR A 266 68.51 -24.48 -3.25
N LEU A 267 68.14 -24.49 -1.97
CA LEU A 267 68.82 -25.24 -0.90
C LEU A 267 68.79 -26.75 -1.14
N GLN A 268 67.79 -27.27 -1.78
CA GLN A 268 67.63 -28.73 -2.00
C GLN A 268 68.35 -29.23 -3.25
N ASN A 269 68.37 -28.41 -4.31
CA ASN A 269 68.81 -28.85 -5.65
C ASN A 269 70.14 -28.23 -6.15
N ALA A 270 70.77 -27.28 -5.44
CA ALA A 270 71.94 -26.61 -5.84
C ALA A 270 73.11 -26.94 -4.87
N ASN A 271 74.33 -27.06 -5.40
CA ASN A 271 75.58 -27.13 -4.59
C ASN A 271 75.93 -25.69 -4.16
N LEU A 272 75.45 -25.30 -2.98
CA LEU A 272 75.69 -23.96 -2.45
C LEU A 272 76.91 -23.91 -1.53
N SER A 273 77.54 -22.78 -1.50
CA SER A 273 78.52 -22.47 -0.46
C SER A 273 77.84 -22.26 0.89
N GLU A 274 78.58 -22.32 1.98
CA GLU A 274 78.03 -22.11 3.34
C GLU A 274 77.40 -20.73 3.49
N ASP A 275 77.93 -19.69 2.88
CA ASP A 275 77.45 -18.32 2.89
C ASP A 275 76.13 -18.17 2.08
N GLU A 276 76.04 -18.85 0.93
CA GLU A 276 74.79 -18.89 0.14
C GLU A 276 73.69 -19.65 0.85
N THR A 277 74.03 -20.73 1.54
CA THR A 277 73.10 -21.51 2.38
C THR A 277 72.55 -20.67 3.52
N GLN A 278 73.44 -19.95 4.23
CA GLN A 278 73.06 -19.03 5.31
C GLN A 278 72.12 -17.91 4.80
N THR A 279 72.45 -17.38 3.64
CA THR A 279 71.68 -16.33 2.99
C THR A 279 70.23 -16.82 2.61
N ALA A 280 70.10 -17.99 2.02
CA ALA A 280 68.79 -18.58 1.67
C ALA A 280 67.96 -18.86 2.92
N LEU A 281 68.58 -19.43 3.96
CA LEU A 281 67.89 -19.65 5.25
C LEU A 281 67.44 -18.35 5.89
N PHE A 282 68.24 -17.29 5.82
CA PHE A 282 67.87 -15.96 6.32
C PHE A 282 66.65 -15.38 5.58
N TYR A 283 66.59 -15.53 4.24
CA TYR A 283 65.44 -15.10 3.47
C TYR A 283 64.19 -15.88 3.82
N ILE A 284 64.25 -17.19 3.95
CA ILE A 284 63.12 -18.02 4.37
C ILE A 284 62.60 -17.57 5.73
N GLN A 285 63.51 -17.46 6.73
CA GLN A 285 63.14 -17.05 8.08
C GLN A 285 62.48 -15.64 8.10
N ARG A 286 63.02 -14.72 7.31
CA ARG A 286 62.48 -13.34 7.19
C ARG A 286 61.06 -13.36 6.61
N GLN A 287 60.81 -14.17 5.58
CA GLN A 287 59.49 -14.27 4.96
C GLN A 287 58.48 -14.97 5.90
N CYS A 288 58.90 -16.00 6.63
CA CYS A 288 58.04 -16.62 7.63
C CYS A 288 57.60 -15.65 8.74
N LYS A 289 58.55 -14.89 9.31
CA LYS A 289 58.27 -13.84 10.30
C LYS A 289 57.39 -12.71 9.76
N TRP A 290 57.50 -12.40 8.47
CA TRP A 290 56.65 -11.42 7.82
C TRP A 290 55.21 -11.93 7.67
N LEU A 291 55.02 -13.20 7.24
CA LEU A 291 53.72 -13.86 7.16
C LEU A 291 53.04 -13.96 8.52
N GLU A 292 53.75 -14.33 9.57
CA GLU A 292 53.25 -14.40 10.93
C GLU A 292 52.68 -13.03 11.37
N ARG A 293 53.43 -11.96 11.21
CA ARG A 293 52.97 -10.59 11.53
C ARG A 293 51.73 -10.18 10.70
N MET A 294 51.67 -10.59 9.45
CA MET A 294 50.53 -10.29 8.59
C MET A 294 49.28 -11.03 9.05
N ILE A 295 49.39 -12.32 9.40
CA ILE A 295 48.30 -13.12 9.94
C ILE A 295 47.78 -12.51 11.23
N GLN A 296 48.67 -12.11 12.15
CA GLN A 296 48.24 -11.47 13.40
C GLN A 296 47.47 -10.16 13.16
N LYS A 297 47.91 -9.32 12.17
CA LYS A 297 47.17 -8.11 11.80
C LYS A 297 45.81 -8.42 11.18
N LEU A 298 45.71 -9.45 10.34
CA LEU A 298 44.43 -9.91 9.75
C LEU A 298 43.46 -10.45 10.82
N LEU A 299 43.96 -11.26 11.77
CA LEU A 299 43.16 -11.75 12.87
C LEU A 299 42.62 -10.60 13.71
N LYS A 300 43.46 -9.60 14.06
CA LYS A 300 42.98 -8.40 14.77
C LYS A 300 41.89 -7.66 14.00
N LEU A 301 42.02 -7.49 12.67
CA LEU A 301 41.01 -6.84 11.84
C LEU A 301 39.63 -7.60 11.85
N ILE A 302 39.67 -8.93 11.91
CA ILE A 302 38.46 -9.75 11.86
C ILE A 302 37.79 -9.84 13.23
N THR A 303 38.56 -9.89 14.32
CA THR A 303 38.05 -10.12 15.68
C THR A 303 37.67 -8.84 16.42
N LEU A 304 38.10 -7.67 15.96
CA LEU A 304 37.93 -6.36 16.61
C LEU A 304 36.46 -5.99 16.95
N LYS A 305 35.46 -6.61 16.28
CA LYS A 305 34.04 -6.28 16.48
C LYS A 305 33.41 -6.93 17.72
N GLN A 306 34.09 -7.78 18.44
CA GLN A 306 33.46 -8.63 19.45
C GLN A 306 33.76 -8.27 20.91
N ASP A 307 34.92 -7.67 21.26
CA ASP A 307 35.30 -7.43 22.67
C ASP A 307 36.20 -6.20 22.83
N ILE A 308 35.62 -4.98 22.87
CA ILE A 308 36.35 -3.76 23.23
C ILE A 308 36.08 -3.42 24.70
N GLU A 309 37.12 -3.33 25.45
CA GLU A 309 37.07 -3.03 26.89
C GLU A 309 37.47 -1.57 27.17
N ILE A 310 36.51 -0.65 27.01
CA ILE A 310 36.76 0.77 27.30
C ILE A 310 36.86 0.99 28.79
N LYS A 311 38.07 1.43 29.25
CA LYS A 311 38.38 1.75 30.66
C LYS A 311 39.17 3.05 30.75
N LYS A 312 39.23 3.62 31.94
CA LYS A 312 40.11 4.76 32.25
C LYS A 312 41.57 4.31 32.14
N ALA A 313 42.26 4.79 31.11
CA ALA A 313 43.69 4.49 30.86
C ALA A 313 44.55 5.72 31.05
N SER A 314 45.71 5.52 31.65
CA SER A 314 46.73 6.59 31.78
C SER A 314 47.42 6.84 30.49
N VAL A 315 47.31 8.05 29.96
CA VAL A 315 47.98 8.48 28.70
C VAL A 315 49.48 8.42 28.78
N TYR A 316 50.05 8.80 29.94
CA TYR A 316 51.50 8.71 30.17
C TYR A 316 52.00 7.27 30.01
N ARG A 317 51.36 6.29 30.67
CA ARG A 317 51.74 4.88 30.54
C ARG A 317 51.59 4.36 29.09
N LEU A 318 50.53 4.78 28.41
CA LEU A 318 50.29 4.44 27.02
C LEU A 318 51.44 4.97 26.14
N PHE A 319 51.81 6.24 26.28
CA PHE A 319 52.89 6.86 25.51
C PHE A 319 54.24 6.23 25.81
N SER A 320 54.58 6.00 27.07
CA SER A 320 55.79 5.30 27.46
C SER A 320 55.92 3.91 26.86
N SER A 321 54.80 3.16 26.84
CA SER A 321 54.78 1.82 26.19
C SER A 321 54.96 1.88 24.68
N VAL A 322 54.43 2.91 23.98
CA VAL A 322 54.66 3.14 22.54
C VAL A 322 56.11 3.54 22.29
N GLU A 323 56.69 4.44 23.09
CA GLU A 323 58.08 4.82 23.02
C GLU A 323 59.02 3.59 23.13
N GLU A 324 58.82 2.76 24.17
CA GLU A 324 59.62 1.54 24.38
C GLU A 324 59.48 0.56 23.20
N SER A 325 58.23 0.36 22.70
CA SER A 325 57.95 -0.56 21.60
C SER A 325 58.56 -0.11 20.24
N THR A 326 58.70 1.20 20.06
CA THR A 326 59.20 1.79 18.78
C THR A 326 60.64 2.23 18.81
N ALA A 327 61.29 2.32 19.99
CA ALA A 327 62.63 2.88 20.22
C ALA A 327 63.72 2.34 19.30
N GLU A 328 63.81 1.01 19.19
CA GLU A 328 64.82 0.36 18.31
C GLU A 328 64.58 0.66 16.85
N THR A 329 63.33 0.63 16.37
CA THR A 329 62.99 0.94 14.98
C THR A 329 63.29 2.40 14.62
N LEU A 330 62.96 3.31 15.52
CA LEU A 330 63.20 4.74 15.34
C LEU A 330 64.72 5.05 15.36
N ARG A 331 65.46 4.42 16.26
CA ARG A 331 66.93 4.53 16.35
C ARG A 331 67.59 4.07 15.04
N GLN A 332 67.19 2.91 14.51
CA GLN A 332 67.73 2.38 13.24
C GLN A 332 67.47 3.29 12.05
N ARG A 333 66.33 4.06 12.10
CA ARG A 333 65.97 5.03 11.06
C ARG A 333 66.52 6.44 11.30
N GLY A 334 67.12 6.69 12.46
CA GLY A 334 67.62 8.02 12.86
C GLY A 334 66.52 9.03 13.10
N ILE A 335 65.34 8.62 13.59
CA ILE A 335 64.17 9.47 13.87
C ILE A 335 64.05 9.67 15.36
N CYS A 336 63.74 10.93 15.77
CA CYS A 336 63.46 11.27 17.16
C CYS A 336 61.93 11.27 17.42
N LEU A 337 61.49 10.59 18.47
CA LEU A 337 60.12 10.68 18.93
C LEU A 337 60.02 11.70 20.11
N VAL A 338 59.13 12.66 19.98
CA VAL A 338 58.86 13.65 21.01
C VAL A 338 57.41 13.47 21.50
N THR A 339 57.24 13.34 22.80
CA THR A 339 55.91 13.14 23.40
C THR A 339 55.52 14.32 24.30
N ASP A 340 54.26 14.75 24.23
CA ASP A 340 53.68 15.81 25.05
C ASP A 340 52.31 15.37 25.59
N CYS A 341 52.21 15.14 26.86
CA CYS A 341 50.97 14.68 27.55
C CYS A 341 50.39 15.82 28.38
N LYS A 342 49.30 16.43 27.87
CA LYS A 342 48.55 17.46 28.61
C LYS A 342 47.26 16.89 29.21
N THR A 343 46.92 15.65 28.92
CA THR A 343 45.78 14.90 29.46
C THR A 343 46.29 13.66 30.20
N ASP A 344 45.82 13.41 31.43
CA ASP A 344 46.28 12.30 32.24
C ASP A 344 45.58 10.98 31.94
N VAL A 345 44.28 11.05 31.65
CA VAL A 345 43.42 9.86 31.51
C VAL A 345 42.43 9.99 30.36
N LEU A 346 42.28 8.90 29.57
CA LEU A 346 41.26 8.77 28.54
C LEU A 346 40.41 7.51 28.79
N ASN A 347 39.17 7.54 28.33
CA ASN A 347 38.28 6.35 28.30
C ASN A 347 38.51 5.58 26.99
N ILE A 348 39.40 4.59 27.02
CA ILE A 348 39.84 3.83 25.85
C ILE A 348 40.17 2.37 26.22
N ASP A 349 40.24 1.52 25.22
CA ASP A 349 40.94 0.25 25.33
C ASP A 349 42.45 0.52 25.07
N ALA A 350 43.25 0.45 26.12
CA ALA A 350 44.65 0.83 26.08
C ALA A 350 45.48 0.00 25.11
N ASP A 351 45.26 -1.32 25.01
CA ASP A 351 45.99 -2.24 24.15
C ASP A 351 45.68 -2.00 22.67
N LEU A 352 44.44 -1.71 22.37
CA LEU A 352 44.04 -1.38 21.00
C LEU A 352 44.57 -0.01 20.58
N VAL A 353 44.46 1.02 21.44
CA VAL A 353 44.96 2.35 21.13
C VAL A 353 46.49 2.35 21.07
N GLN A 354 47.18 1.56 21.89
CA GLN A 354 48.61 1.34 21.76
C GLN A 354 48.96 0.79 20.38
N SER A 355 48.21 -0.20 19.90
CA SER A 355 48.41 -0.74 18.54
C SER A 355 48.19 0.30 17.44
N VAL A 356 47.23 1.23 17.62
CA VAL A 356 47.00 2.37 16.72
C VAL A 356 48.24 3.27 16.70
N LEU A 357 48.69 3.70 17.86
CA LEU A 357 49.80 4.64 17.99
C LEU A 357 51.12 4.04 17.41
N ILE A 358 51.41 2.75 17.68
CA ILE A 358 52.57 2.07 17.10
C ILE A 358 52.48 2.07 15.56
N ASN A 359 51.30 1.80 14.97
CA ASN A 359 51.14 1.83 13.51
C ASN A 359 51.28 3.25 12.95
N LEU A 360 50.79 4.29 13.62
CA LEU A 360 50.94 5.68 13.18
C LEU A 360 52.41 6.14 13.28
N VAL A 361 53.10 5.84 14.40
CA VAL A 361 54.50 6.18 14.59
C VAL A 361 55.39 5.43 13.59
N ASP A 362 55.15 4.15 13.32
CA ASP A 362 55.86 3.39 12.31
C ASP A 362 55.66 3.98 10.89
N ASN A 363 54.44 4.38 10.54
CA ASN A 363 54.14 5.05 9.26
C ASN A 363 54.84 6.42 9.17
N ALA A 364 54.75 7.24 10.22
CA ALA A 364 55.42 8.53 10.33
C ALA A 364 56.93 8.39 10.15
N SER A 365 57.55 7.39 10.80
CA SER A 365 58.98 7.12 10.68
C SER A 365 59.43 6.65 9.28
N LYS A 366 58.55 5.96 8.52
CA LYS A 366 58.78 5.57 7.14
C LYS A 366 58.69 6.74 6.16
N ALA A 367 57.85 7.73 6.48
CA ALA A 367 57.65 8.93 5.68
C ALA A 367 58.75 9.98 5.91
N SER A 368 59.38 9.97 7.07
CA SER A 368 60.39 10.95 7.50
C SER A 368 61.83 10.58 7.05
N ALA A 369 62.67 11.59 6.91
CA ALA A 369 64.09 11.43 6.64
C ALA A 369 64.90 11.32 7.96
N PRO A 370 66.07 10.67 7.96
CA PRO A 370 66.93 10.64 9.13
C PRO A 370 67.21 12.05 9.68
N GLY A 371 67.13 12.20 10.99
CA GLY A 371 67.29 13.48 11.69
C GLY A 371 65.97 14.27 11.89
N GLN A 372 64.85 13.83 11.29
CA GLN A 372 63.54 14.43 11.52
C GLN A 372 62.86 13.89 12.80
N THR A 373 61.83 14.61 13.24
CA THR A 373 61.09 14.33 14.47
C THR A 373 59.66 13.87 14.17
N VAL A 374 59.22 12.86 14.86
CA VAL A 374 57.80 12.48 14.97
C VAL A 374 57.31 12.96 16.31
N THR A 375 56.13 13.61 16.33
CA THR A 375 55.55 14.18 17.59
C THR A 375 54.26 13.41 17.91
N MET A 376 54.08 13.05 19.17
CA MET A 376 52.91 12.43 19.69
C MET A 376 52.36 13.27 20.86
N CYS A 377 51.21 13.87 20.71
CA CYS A 377 50.61 14.78 21.68
C CYS A 377 49.23 14.25 22.16
N ALA A 378 48.91 14.52 23.44
CA ALA A 378 47.57 14.32 23.97
C ALA A 378 47.07 15.57 24.71
N TYR A 379 45.90 16.03 24.38
CA TYR A 379 45.19 17.17 25.00
C TYR A 379 43.71 16.95 24.95
N ASP A 380 43.00 17.37 26.00
CA ASP A 380 41.57 17.10 26.20
C ASP A 380 41.25 15.61 25.97
N ASN A 381 40.41 15.30 24.97
CA ASN A 381 40.07 13.92 24.55
C ASN A 381 40.73 13.57 23.21
N VAL A 382 41.81 14.23 22.84
CA VAL A 382 42.46 14.06 21.52
C VAL A 382 43.87 13.50 21.68
N ILE A 383 44.19 12.51 20.85
CA ILE A 383 45.59 12.09 20.61
C ILE A 383 45.96 12.47 19.20
N GLU A 384 47.13 13.07 19.02
CA GLU A 384 47.65 13.52 17.75
C GLU A 384 49.06 12.91 17.49
N VAL A 385 49.27 12.40 16.29
CA VAL A 385 50.57 11.95 15.82
C VAL A 385 50.93 12.72 14.54
N SER A 386 52.05 13.42 14.57
CA SER A 386 52.49 14.30 13.48
C SER A 386 53.93 13.96 13.04
N ASP A 387 54.16 14.01 11.74
CA ASP A 387 55.49 13.87 11.12
C ASP A 387 55.80 15.05 10.19
N CYS A 388 57.10 15.24 9.94
CA CYS A 388 57.62 16.21 8.96
C CYS A 388 58.10 15.53 7.65
N GLY A 389 57.44 14.41 7.28
CA GLY A 389 57.87 13.58 6.16
C GLY A 389 57.37 14.04 4.79
N THR A 390 57.27 13.10 3.86
CA THR A 390 56.93 13.39 2.45
C THR A 390 55.47 13.85 2.24
N GLY A 391 54.58 13.66 3.23
CA GLY A 391 53.18 13.94 3.10
C GLY A 391 52.44 12.97 2.17
N ILE A 392 51.11 13.17 2.10
CA ILE A 392 50.15 12.33 1.32
C ILE A 392 49.40 13.26 0.37
N PRO A 393 49.28 12.90 -0.94
CA PRO A 393 48.47 13.65 -1.87
C PRO A 393 47.00 13.70 -1.42
N GLN A 394 46.32 14.83 -1.58
CA GLN A 394 44.94 15.02 -1.15
C GLN A 394 43.98 14.01 -1.81
N SER A 395 44.21 13.62 -3.06
CA SER A 395 43.43 12.60 -3.79
C SER A 395 43.50 11.20 -3.21
N GLU A 396 44.48 10.93 -2.35
CA GLU A 396 44.79 9.61 -1.81
C GLU A 396 44.30 9.45 -0.35
N ILE A 397 43.97 10.54 0.35
CA ILE A 397 43.65 10.55 1.80
C ILE A 397 42.52 9.59 2.11
N ASP A 398 41.48 9.55 1.31
CA ASP A 398 40.32 8.66 1.53
C ASP A 398 40.68 7.18 1.33
N ARG A 399 41.66 6.91 0.47
CA ARG A 399 42.06 5.55 0.04
C ARG A 399 43.14 4.91 0.90
N ILE A 400 43.98 5.70 1.56
CA ILE A 400 45.05 5.15 2.40
C ILE A 400 44.54 4.30 3.57
N MET A 401 43.27 4.46 3.91
CA MET A 401 42.59 3.66 4.94
C MET A 401 41.96 2.35 4.41
N GLU A 402 42.07 2.11 3.10
CA GLU A 402 41.58 0.85 2.52
C GLU A 402 42.64 -0.25 2.76
N PRO A 403 42.21 -1.48 3.12
CA PRO A 403 43.15 -2.60 3.28
C PRO A 403 43.99 -2.85 2.02
N PHE A 404 45.30 -3.07 2.19
CA PHE A 404 46.28 -3.32 1.12
C PHE A 404 46.55 -2.15 0.17
N TYR A 405 45.96 -0.96 0.46
CA TYR A 405 46.21 0.21 -0.33
C TYR A 405 47.56 0.85 0.05
N VAL A 406 48.32 1.22 -0.94
CA VAL A 406 49.65 1.84 -0.78
C VAL A 406 49.85 2.86 -1.90
N VAL A 407 50.20 4.12 -1.55
CA VAL A 407 50.41 5.23 -2.50
C VAL A 407 51.59 4.93 -3.43
N ASP A 408 52.72 4.40 -2.89
CA ASP A 408 53.87 4.02 -3.68
C ASP A 408 54.32 2.57 -3.36
N LYS A 409 53.94 1.65 -4.25
CA LYS A 409 54.23 0.20 -4.12
C LYS A 409 55.75 -0.12 -4.15
N SER A 410 56.56 0.70 -4.80
CA SER A 410 57.98 0.45 -4.93
C SER A 410 58.74 0.77 -3.64
N ARG A 411 58.40 1.88 -3.01
CA ARG A 411 58.99 2.34 -1.73
C ARG A 411 58.48 1.48 -0.56
N SER A 412 57.22 1.13 -0.56
CA SER A 412 56.58 0.32 0.50
C SER A 412 57.15 -1.08 0.62
N LYS A 413 57.45 -1.77 -0.51
CA LYS A 413 58.10 -3.11 -0.51
C LYS A 413 59.49 -3.08 0.12
N LYS A 414 60.25 -2.02 -0.11
CA LYS A 414 61.61 -1.88 0.51
C LYS A 414 61.52 -1.63 2.02
N MET A 415 60.46 -0.95 2.49
CA MET A 415 60.28 -0.58 3.90
C MET A 415 59.34 -1.51 4.70
N GLY A 416 58.88 -2.62 4.08
CA GLY A 416 58.08 -3.67 4.77
C GLY A 416 56.65 -3.26 5.10
N GLY A 417 56.07 -2.33 4.36
CA GLY A 417 54.64 -1.94 4.52
C GLY A 417 53.74 -2.85 3.70
N ASN A 418 52.65 -3.34 4.28
CA ASN A 418 51.66 -4.24 3.66
C ASN A 418 50.27 -3.60 3.49
N GLY A 419 50.14 -2.27 3.70
CA GLY A 419 48.86 -1.56 3.56
C GLY A 419 47.77 -1.96 4.55
N LEU A 420 48.10 -2.73 5.61
CA LEU A 420 47.12 -3.14 6.64
C LEU A 420 47.14 -2.25 7.89
N GLY A 421 48.21 -1.47 8.09
CA GLY A 421 48.40 -0.70 9.33
C GLY A 421 47.32 0.39 9.50
N LEU A 422 47.10 1.20 8.47
CA LEU A 422 46.09 2.26 8.52
C LEU A 422 44.66 1.71 8.46
N ALA A 423 44.44 0.59 7.77
CA ALA A 423 43.14 -0.10 7.83
C ALA A 423 42.81 -0.58 9.26
N LEU A 424 43.79 -1.12 9.98
CA LEU A 424 43.66 -1.50 11.39
C LEU A 424 43.38 -0.28 12.27
N VAL A 425 44.10 0.83 12.04
CA VAL A 425 43.81 2.11 12.74
C VAL A 425 42.37 2.52 12.57
N LYS A 426 41.84 2.52 11.34
CA LYS A 426 40.43 2.87 11.04
C LYS A 426 39.46 2.00 11.81
N GLU A 427 39.63 0.68 11.76
CA GLU A 427 38.70 -0.25 12.43
C GLU A 427 38.75 -0.08 13.94
N ILE A 428 39.90 0.12 14.57
CA ILE A 428 40.02 0.36 16.01
C ILE A 428 39.36 1.67 16.40
N ILE A 429 39.55 2.74 15.63
CA ILE A 429 38.91 4.05 15.89
C ILE A 429 37.42 3.99 15.72
N CYS A 430 36.91 3.34 14.67
CA CYS A 430 35.48 3.10 14.49
C CYS A 430 34.90 2.29 15.65
N ALA A 431 35.63 1.31 16.13
CA ALA A 431 35.21 0.47 17.26
C ALA A 431 35.14 1.26 18.57
N HIS A 432 35.98 2.28 18.77
CA HIS A 432 35.92 3.21 19.90
C HIS A 432 34.89 4.33 19.74
N ASP A 433 34.13 4.33 18.61
CA ASP A 433 33.21 5.42 18.25
C ASP A 433 33.91 6.82 18.30
N ALA A 434 35.19 6.82 17.95
CA ALA A 434 36.04 8.01 17.90
C ALA A 434 36.12 8.58 16.48
N ASN A 435 36.52 9.86 16.38
CA ASN A 435 36.66 10.53 15.09
C ASN A 435 38.14 10.65 14.70
N LEU A 436 38.47 10.26 13.46
CA LEU A 436 39.81 10.38 12.89
C LEU A 436 39.83 11.50 11.84
N THR A 437 40.73 12.46 12.03
CA THR A 437 41.00 13.51 11.05
C THR A 437 42.45 13.39 10.56
N ILE A 438 42.65 13.56 9.25
CA ILE A 438 43.97 13.49 8.63
C ILE A 438 44.24 14.82 7.90
N GLU A 439 45.30 15.49 8.29
CA GLU A 439 45.77 16.69 7.62
C GLU A 439 47.17 16.39 7.02
N SER A 440 47.31 16.53 5.72
CA SER A 440 48.61 16.23 5.07
C SER A 440 48.86 17.21 3.92
N THR A 441 50.15 17.60 3.81
CA THR A 441 50.62 18.44 2.72
C THR A 441 51.91 17.83 2.18
N MET A 442 51.95 17.64 0.85
CA MET A 442 53.11 17.08 0.18
C MET A 442 54.37 17.89 0.48
N GLY A 443 55.45 17.20 0.93
CA GLY A 443 56.76 17.80 1.28
C GLY A 443 56.80 18.51 2.62
N VAL A 444 55.67 18.58 3.37
CA VAL A 444 55.62 19.22 4.69
C VAL A 444 55.45 18.17 5.80
N GLY A 445 54.54 17.20 5.61
CA GLY A 445 54.27 16.14 6.58
C GLY A 445 52.82 15.75 6.66
N THR A 446 52.51 14.88 7.65
CA THR A 446 51.18 14.38 7.93
C THR A 446 50.86 14.43 9.40
N THR A 447 49.62 14.82 9.75
CA THR A 447 49.10 14.82 11.09
C THR A 447 47.84 13.97 11.15
N PHE A 448 47.83 12.95 12.01
CA PHE A 448 46.68 12.13 12.37
C PHE A 448 46.12 12.58 13.72
N ARG A 449 44.86 12.99 13.77
CA ARG A 449 44.21 13.45 14.98
C ARG A 449 43.05 12.53 15.30
N ILE A 450 43.05 11.95 16.51
CA ILE A 450 42.04 11.01 17.00
C ILE A 450 41.30 11.67 18.15
N ALA A 451 40.02 11.97 17.99
CA ALA A 451 39.18 12.55 19.02
C ALA A 451 38.27 11.47 19.61
N PHE A 452 38.47 11.14 20.88
CA PHE A 452 37.67 10.18 21.60
C PHE A 452 36.46 10.88 22.22
N LYS A 453 35.37 10.13 22.45
CA LYS A 453 34.23 10.65 23.17
C LYS A 453 34.59 10.85 24.65
N PRO A 454 34.08 11.91 25.31
CA PRO A 454 34.35 12.22 26.70
C PRO A 454 33.90 11.14 27.70
#